data_1ed02e19b7cbc43f48d77a2fe65d4e7e
#
_entry.id   1ed02e19b7cbc43f48d77a2fe65d4e7e
#
_cell.length_a   1.000
_cell.length_b   1.000
_cell.length_c   1.000
_cell.angle_alpha   90.00
_cell.angle_beta   90.00
_cell.angle_gamma   90.00
#
_symmetry.space_group_name_H-M   'P 1'
#
loop_
_entity.id
_entity.type
_entity.pdbx_description
1 polymer ?
#
loop_
_entity_poly.entity_id
_entity_poly.type
_entity_poly.pdbx_seq_one_letter_code
_entity_poly.pdbx_strand_id
1 'polypeptide(L)'
;MNKNYYAILMAGGVGSRFWPVSTTEFPKQFHDMLGSGETLIQKTFSRLAKLIPAENILILTNERYNDLVLEQLPMVKPEQVLLEPAMRNTAPCILYASLKIQKQNPDAVMVVAPSDHWIEDETAFVDNLQQCFDFCQKENALMTLGIQPTFPNTGFGYIEFDKTDDNSIKKVNQFREKPDYETAKSFLEQGNFLWNGGIFIWSAKSITAAFEKFQPQMNTLFQQGIESYNTENEKQFINDNYASAENISIDYAVMEKAANVYVLPATFDWNDLGTWGQLHEKLAKDENNNGVINAKVVMENASNNIIRTDANKLIVVDGLHDYIIVDKEGVLLIYPKSKEQDIKRITAMANNL
;
A
#
# COMPACT_ATOMS: atom_id res chain seq x y z
N MET A 1 20.73 -6.54 12.26
CA MET A 1 19.78 -6.74 11.15
C MET A 1 20.35 -7.74 10.16
N ASN A 2 19.52 -8.58 9.56
CA ASN A 2 19.93 -9.56 8.56
C ASN A 2 20.17 -8.86 7.20
N LYS A 3 21.35 -9.02 6.62
CA LYS A 3 21.72 -8.38 5.35
C LYS A 3 21.00 -8.94 4.12
N ASN A 4 20.34 -10.10 4.28
CA ASN A 4 19.55 -10.72 3.23
C ASN A 4 18.09 -10.22 3.22
N TYR A 5 17.68 -9.38 4.18
CA TYR A 5 16.33 -8.82 4.24
C TYR A 5 16.25 -7.53 3.42
N TYR A 6 15.27 -7.48 2.54
CA TYR A 6 14.97 -6.35 1.65
C TYR A 6 13.53 -5.92 1.77
N ALA A 7 13.26 -4.68 1.39
CA ALA A 7 11.90 -4.20 1.20
C ALA A 7 11.76 -3.49 -0.16
N ILE A 8 10.59 -3.66 -0.75
CA ILE A 8 10.11 -2.91 -1.90
C ILE A 8 8.89 -2.11 -1.42
N LEU A 9 9.08 -0.81 -1.19
CA LEU A 9 8.06 0.11 -0.72
C LEU A 9 7.37 0.76 -1.92
N MET A 10 6.13 0.39 -2.19
CA MET A 10 5.37 0.88 -3.34
C MET A 10 4.73 2.24 -3.04
N ALA A 11 5.13 3.29 -3.75
CA ALA A 11 4.71 4.67 -3.58
C ALA A 11 4.13 5.28 -4.87
N GLY A 12 3.31 4.50 -5.60
CA GLY A 12 2.79 4.89 -6.92
C GLY A 12 1.32 5.35 -6.95
N GLY A 13 0.55 5.14 -5.89
CA GLY A 13 -0.87 5.49 -5.84
C GLY A 13 -1.11 6.99 -5.66
N VAL A 14 -2.19 7.53 -6.24
CA VAL A 14 -2.57 8.96 -6.06
C VAL A 14 -3.44 9.17 -4.81
N GLY A 15 -4.33 8.22 -4.48
CA GLY A 15 -5.26 8.39 -3.35
C GLY A 15 -6.37 9.43 -3.62
N SER A 16 -6.88 9.48 -4.84
CA SER A 16 -7.79 10.52 -5.36
C SER A 16 -9.11 10.71 -4.59
N ARG A 17 -9.51 9.76 -3.71
CA ARG A 17 -10.68 9.93 -2.83
C ARG A 17 -10.44 10.96 -1.73
N PHE A 18 -9.19 11.29 -1.44
CA PHE A 18 -8.83 12.29 -0.43
C PHE A 18 -8.66 13.70 -0.98
N TRP A 19 -9.16 13.95 -2.21
CA TRP A 19 -9.19 15.33 -2.71
C TRP A 19 -9.99 16.25 -1.74
N PRO A 20 -9.55 17.49 -1.50
CA PRO A 20 -8.42 18.20 -2.10
C PRO A 20 -7.06 17.97 -1.41
N VAL A 21 -6.98 17.11 -0.38
CA VAL A 21 -5.72 16.82 0.31
C VAL A 21 -4.74 16.10 -0.60
N SER A 22 -5.21 15.03 -1.25
CA SER A 22 -4.39 14.24 -2.15
C SER A 22 -4.68 14.61 -3.61
N THR A 23 -3.64 14.98 -4.34
CA THR A 23 -3.67 15.37 -5.76
C THR A 23 -2.71 14.51 -6.57
N THR A 24 -2.72 14.68 -7.88
CA THR A 24 -1.74 14.04 -8.77
C THR A 24 -0.32 14.53 -8.52
N GLU A 25 -0.17 15.78 -8.11
CA GLU A 25 1.13 16.40 -7.82
C GLU A 25 1.65 16.02 -6.44
N PHE A 26 0.73 15.81 -5.47
CA PHE A 26 1.07 15.48 -4.09
C PHE A 26 0.16 14.36 -3.55
N PRO A 27 0.51 13.08 -3.84
CA PRO A 27 -0.27 11.90 -3.48
C PRO A 27 -0.39 11.63 -1.98
N LYS A 28 -1.38 10.80 -1.63
CA LYS A 28 -1.76 10.42 -0.26
C LYS A 28 -0.58 10.02 0.63
N GLN A 29 0.35 9.21 0.15
CA GLN A 29 1.48 8.71 0.91
C GLN A 29 2.44 9.80 1.40
N PHE A 30 2.45 10.95 0.75
CA PHE A 30 3.30 12.09 1.12
C PHE A 30 2.65 13.05 2.12
N HIS A 31 1.44 12.72 2.60
CA HIS A 31 0.73 13.49 3.61
C HIS A 31 0.79 12.86 4.99
N ASP A 32 0.86 13.70 6.02
CA ASP A 32 0.45 13.33 7.37
C ASP A 32 -1.09 13.26 7.41
N MET A 33 -1.64 12.08 7.21
CA MET A 33 -3.08 11.90 7.08
C MET A 33 -3.82 12.02 8.42
N LEU A 34 -3.15 11.70 9.52
CA LEU A 34 -3.77 11.65 10.87
C LEU A 34 -3.32 12.78 11.81
N GLY A 35 -2.43 13.67 11.38
CA GLY A 35 -1.88 14.72 12.25
C GLY A 35 -0.86 14.19 13.27
N SER A 36 -0.14 13.11 12.90
CA SER A 36 0.84 12.43 13.76
C SER A 36 2.24 13.05 13.73
N GLY A 37 2.48 14.02 12.87
CA GLY A 37 3.78 14.67 12.65
C GLY A 37 4.65 13.96 11.60
N GLU A 38 4.21 12.83 11.04
CA GLU A 38 4.91 12.07 10.00
C GLU A 38 3.97 11.71 8.86
N THR A 39 4.48 11.71 7.64
CA THR A 39 3.74 11.25 6.46
C THR A 39 3.63 9.73 6.44
N LEU A 40 2.69 9.18 5.64
CA LEU A 40 2.49 7.74 5.57
C LEU A 40 3.72 7.00 5.06
N ILE A 41 4.44 7.57 4.06
CA ILE A 41 5.68 6.98 3.54
C ILE A 41 6.79 6.97 4.60
N GLN A 42 6.92 8.05 5.40
CA GLN A 42 7.88 8.13 6.51
C GLN A 42 7.60 7.06 7.56
N LYS A 43 6.35 6.94 8.00
CA LYS A 43 5.93 5.91 8.96
C LYS A 43 6.19 4.49 8.44
N THR A 44 5.85 4.23 7.18
CA THR A 44 6.05 2.90 6.60
C THR A 44 7.53 2.58 6.46
N PHE A 45 8.36 3.54 6.00
CA PHE A 45 9.81 3.37 5.93
C PHE A 45 10.41 3.09 7.32
N SER A 46 10.08 3.90 8.33
CA SER A 46 10.59 3.77 9.70
C SER A 46 10.19 2.43 10.32
N ARG A 47 8.97 1.96 10.08
CA ARG A 47 8.47 0.66 10.52
C ARG A 47 9.24 -0.50 9.90
N LEU A 48 9.48 -0.47 8.58
CA LEU A 48 10.29 -1.49 7.88
C LEU A 48 11.75 -1.48 8.33
N ALA A 49 12.32 -0.29 8.58
CA ALA A 49 13.69 -0.13 9.04
C ALA A 49 13.96 -0.68 10.45
N LYS A 50 12.94 -1.08 11.21
CA LYS A 50 13.10 -1.80 12.48
C LYS A 50 13.65 -3.21 12.29
N LEU A 51 13.41 -3.82 11.13
CA LEU A 51 13.83 -5.19 10.81
C LEU A 51 14.84 -5.25 9.66
N ILE A 52 14.70 -4.39 8.68
CA ILE A 52 15.43 -4.40 7.40
C ILE A 52 16.46 -3.28 7.41
N PRO A 53 17.73 -3.55 7.00
CA PRO A 53 18.73 -2.49 6.83
C PRO A 53 18.18 -1.38 5.92
N ALA A 54 18.34 -0.12 6.32
CA ALA A 54 17.79 1.02 5.58
C ALA A 54 18.28 1.09 4.12
N GLU A 55 19.51 0.68 3.87
CA GLU A 55 20.11 0.56 2.53
C GLU A 55 19.48 -0.52 1.65
N ASN A 56 18.73 -1.45 2.24
CA ASN A 56 18.02 -2.53 1.54
C ASN A 56 16.52 -2.22 1.33
N ILE A 57 16.07 -1.02 1.69
CA ILE A 57 14.70 -0.58 1.43
C ILE A 57 14.69 0.21 0.12
N LEU A 58 14.09 -0.37 -0.91
CA LEU A 58 13.93 0.26 -2.22
C LEU A 58 12.54 0.92 -2.31
N ILE A 59 12.48 2.11 -2.89
CA ILE A 59 11.24 2.86 -3.07
C ILE A 59 10.84 2.80 -4.53
N LEU A 60 9.72 2.18 -4.84
CA LEU A 60 9.12 2.16 -6.19
C LEU A 60 8.14 3.32 -6.34
N THR A 61 8.38 4.20 -7.29
CA THR A 61 7.51 5.35 -7.53
C THR A 61 7.55 5.80 -8.98
N ASN A 62 6.57 6.64 -9.38
CA ASN A 62 6.64 7.31 -10.68
C ASN A 62 7.75 8.37 -10.69
N GLU A 63 8.39 8.57 -11.84
CA GLU A 63 9.48 9.52 -12.01
C GLU A 63 9.17 10.93 -11.48
N ARG A 64 7.92 11.39 -11.61
CA ARG A 64 7.47 12.70 -11.11
C ARG A 64 7.57 12.88 -9.59
N TYR A 65 7.61 11.80 -8.82
CA TYR A 65 7.64 11.83 -7.35
C TYR A 65 9.04 11.61 -6.77
N ASN A 66 10.06 11.52 -7.61
CA ASN A 66 11.44 11.32 -7.17
C ASN A 66 11.86 12.32 -6.10
N ASP A 67 11.65 13.61 -6.38
CA ASP A 67 12.08 14.69 -5.48
C ASP A 67 11.31 14.67 -4.16
N LEU A 68 10.00 14.36 -4.18
CA LEU A 68 9.19 14.19 -2.97
C LEU A 68 9.69 13.03 -2.09
N VAL A 69 10.08 11.91 -2.70
CA VAL A 69 10.65 10.78 -1.96
C VAL A 69 11.95 11.19 -1.28
N LEU A 70 12.88 11.82 -2.00
CA LEU A 70 14.19 12.22 -1.46
C LEU A 70 14.07 13.33 -0.42
N GLU A 71 13.11 14.24 -0.56
CA GLU A 71 12.80 15.27 0.42
C GLU A 71 12.26 14.67 1.73
N GLN A 72 11.30 13.74 1.64
CA GLN A 72 10.66 13.16 2.81
C GLN A 72 11.45 12.04 3.47
N LEU A 73 12.33 11.39 2.74
CA LEU A 73 13.21 10.31 3.22
C LEU A 73 14.68 10.67 2.98
N PRO A 74 15.25 11.66 3.71
CA PRO A 74 16.61 12.16 3.46
C PRO A 74 17.71 11.13 3.73
N MET A 75 17.39 10.00 4.39
CA MET A 75 18.32 8.88 4.59
C MET A 75 18.38 7.93 3.38
N VAL A 76 17.45 8.04 2.44
CA VAL A 76 17.39 7.20 1.23
C VAL A 76 18.32 7.80 0.18
N LYS A 77 19.12 6.95 -0.44
CA LYS A 77 20.01 7.35 -1.55
C LYS A 77 19.25 7.29 -2.88
N PRO A 78 19.63 8.10 -3.87
CA PRO A 78 19.00 8.06 -5.20
C PRO A 78 18.92 6.67 -5.84
N GLU A 79 19.94 5.81 -5.61
CA GLU A 79 20.00 4.45 -6.15
C GLU A 79 18.94 3.50 -5.56
N GLN A 80 18.36 3.87 -4.41
CA GLN A 80 17.27 3.12 -3.77
C GLN A 80 15.90 3.52 -4.32
N VAL A 81 15.80 4.63 -5.08
CA VAL A 81 14.54 5.09 -5.68
C VAL A 81 14.44 4.53 -7.10
N LEU A 82 13.54 3.57 -7.30
CA LEU A 82 13.27 2.95 -8.58
C LEU A 82 12.13 3.71 -9.27
N LEU A 83 12.46 4.32 -10.39
CA LEU A 83 11.55 5.22 -11.10
C LEU A 83 10.83 4.49 -12.23
N GLU A 84 9.50 4.53 -12.19
CA GLU A 84 8.63 3.99 -13.24
C GLU A 84 8.33 5.10 -14.26
N PRO A 85 8.72 4.95 -15.55
CA PRO A 85 8.41 5.95 -16.57
C PRO A 85 6.95 5.89 -17.03
N ALA A 86 6.23 4.82 -16.69
CA ALA A 86 4.83 4.63 -17.03
C ALA A 86 4.10 3.85 -15.91
N MET A 87 2.83 4.12 -15.71
CA MET A 87 1.98 3.35 -14.79
C MET A 87 1.57 2.02 -15.43
N ARG A 88 2.04 0.89 -14.89
CA ARG A 88 1.78 -0.47 -15.40
C ARG A 88 1.25 -1.43 -14.33
N ASN A 89 0.60 -0.89 -13.29
CA ASN A 89 0.16 -1.67 -12.15
C ASN A 89 1.35 -2.31 -11.38
N THR A 90 1.13 -3.30 -10.52
CA THR A 90 2.13 -3.74 -9.54
C THR A 90 3.07 -4.85 -10.03
N ALA A 91 2.69 -5.68 -11.02
CA ALA A 91 3.55 -6.79 -11.43
C ALA A 91 4.87 -6.36 -12.11
N PRO A 92 4.88 -5.40 -13.07
CA PRO A 92 6.13 -5.00 -13.72
C PRO A 92 7.14 -4.39 -12.75
N CYS A 93 6.70 -3.50 -11.86
CA CYS A 93 7.59 -2.84 -10.92
C CYS A 93 8.15 -3.80 -9.86
N ILE A 94 7.35 -4.78 -9.41
CA ILE A 94 7.79 -5.83 -8.50
C ILE A 94 8.84 -6.73 -9.19
N LEU A 95 8.60 -7.14 -10.44
CA LEU A 95 9.57 -7.96 -11.18
C LEU A 95 10.89 -7.22 -11.38
N TYR A 96 10.85 -5.97 -11.83
CA TYR A 96 12.03 -5.14 -12.00
C TYR A 96 12.84 -5.04 -10.71
N ALA A 97 12.21 -4.65 -9.60
CA ALA A 97 12.88 -4.55 -8.31
C ALA A 97 13.44 -5.91 -7.84
N SER A 98 12.69 -7.00 -8.06
CA SER A 98 13.11 -8.35 -7.65
C SER A 98 14.35 -8.81 -8.43
N LEU A 99 14.42 -8.57 -9.73
CA LEU A 99 15.61 -8.91 -10.55
C LEU A 99 16.81 -8.06 -10.17
N LYS A 100 16.63 -6.76 -9.90
CA LYS A 100 17.67 -5.87 -9.41
C LYS A 100 18.26 -6.35 -8.08
N ILE A 101 17.38 -6.70 -7.13
CA ILE A 101 17.77 -7.25 -5.83
C ILE A 101 18.47 -8.60 -6.01
N GLN A 102 17.91 -9.52 -6.81
CA GLN A 102 18.48 -10.85 -7.04
C GLN A 102 19.89 -10.79 -7.64
N LYS A 103 20.14 -9.85 -8.57
CA LYS A 103 21.49 -9.62 -9.13
C LYS A 103 22.48 -9.20 -8.05
N GLN A 104 22.05 -8.36 -7.11
CA GLN A 104 22.89 -7.89 -6.01
C GLN A 104 23.07 -8.95 -4.92
N ASN A 105 22.02 -9.65 -4.56
CA ASN A 105 21.99 -10.67 -3.51
C ASN A 105 21.06 -11.83 -3.89
N PRO A 106 21.60 -12.94 -4.40
CA PRO A 106 20.79 -14.11 -4.79
C PRO A 106 20.04 -14.78 -3.65
N ASP A 107 20.46 -14.55 -2.39
CA ASP A 107 19.82 -15.12 -1.21
C ASP A 107 18.86 -14.13 -0.51
N ALA A 108 18.53 -13.04 -1.19
CA ALA A 108 17.60 -12.04 -0.69
C ALA A 108 16.21 -12.63 -0.43
N VAL A 109 15.62 -12.23 0.71
CA VAL A 109 14.20 -12.34 1.00
C VAL A 109 13.64 -10.94 1.13
N MET A 110 12.50 -10.68 0.52
CA MET A 110 11.97 -9.33 0.42
C MET A 110 10.49 -9.26 0.81
N VAL A 111 10.12 -8.15 1.42
CA VAL A 111 8.73 -7.73 1.57
C VAL A 111 8.40 -6.69 0.51
N VAL A 112 7.24 -6.82 -0.10
CA VAL A 112 6.60 -5.77 -0.93
C VAL A 112 5.46 -5.20 -0.12
N ALA A 113 5.47 -3.91 0.11
CA ALA A 113 4.46 -3.24 0.93
C ALA A 113 4.01 -1.91 0.32
N PRO A 114 2.70 -1.57 0.39
CA PRO A 114 2.22 -0.23 0.09
C PRO A 114 2.76 0.80 1.08
N SER A 115 3.04 2.01 0.62
CA SER A 115 3.56 3.11 1.45
C SER A 115 2.49 3.93 2.16
N ASP A 116 1.21 3.62 1.94
CA ASP A 116 0.07 4.46 2.30
C ASP A 116 -0.92 3.78 3.25
N HIS A 117 -0.56 2.62 3.81
CA HIS A 117 -1.36 1.90 4.81
C HIS A 117 -1.00 2.33 6.24
N TRP A 118 -2.01 2.33 7.10
CA TRP A 118 -1.88 2.62 8.51
C TRP A 118 -1.79 1.34 9.34
N ILE A 119 -0.79 1.26 10.21
CA ILE A 119 -0.56 0.20 11.18
C ILE A 119 -0.03 0.88 12.44
N GLU A 120 -0.70 0.69 13.59
CA GLU A 120 -0.32 1.27 14.88
C GLU A 120 0.58 0.31 15.68
N ASP A 121 0.21 -0.97 15.72
CA ASP A 121 1.02 -2.00 16.39
C ASP A 121 2.20 -2.44 15.50
N GLU A 122 3.21 -1.58 15.45
CA GLU A 122 4.40 -1.84 14.66
C GLU A 122 5.23 -3.00 15.20
N THR A 123 5.13 -3.34 16.49
CA THR A 123 5.82 -4.48 17.09
C THR A 123 5.24 -5.79 16.56
N ALA A 124 3.92 -5.95 16.63
CA ALA A 124 3.26 -7.13 16.09
C ALA A 124 3.46 -7.25 14.56
N PHE A 125 3.49 -6.13 13.84
CA PHE A 125 3.82 -6.13 12.41
C PHE A 125 5.23 -6.69 12.14
N VAL A 126 6.24 -6.21 12.88
CA VAL A 126 7.63 -6.67 12.74
C VAL A 126 7.76 -8.15 13.08
N ASP A 127 7.08 -8.62 14.13
CA ASP A 127 7.09 -10.03 14.53
C ASP A 127 6.43 -10.93 13.47
N ASN A 128 5.32 -10.49 12.86
CA ASN A 128 4.71 -11.23 11.76
C ASN A 128 5.63 -11.23 10.52
N LEU A 129 6.26 -10.11 10.20
CA LEU A 129 7.17 -10.03 9.08
C LEU A 129 8.40 -10.93 9.26
N GLN A 130 8.96 -10.99 10.49
CA GLN A 130 10.06 -11.89 10.82
C GLN A 130 9.69 -13.37 10.59
N GLN A 131 8.48 -13.79 11.03
CA GLN A 131 8.00 -15.16 10.80
C GLN A 131 7.89 -15.48 9.30
N CYS A 132 7.39 -14.52 8.50
CA CYS A 132 7.31 -14.69 7.05
C CYS A 132 8.68 -14.78 6.40
N PHE A 133 9.65 -13.95 6.81
CA PHE A 133 11.01 -14.01 6.31
C PHE A 133 11.68 -15.36 6.64
N ASP A 134 11.55 -15.84 7.87
CA ASP A 134 12.11 -17.11 8.32
C ASP A 134 11.53 -18.29 7.52
N PHE A 135 10.25 -18.22 7.16
CA PHE A 135 9.60 -19.22 6.32
C PHE A 135 10.09 -19.17 4.88
N CYS A 136 10.13 -17.98 4.26
CA CYS A 136 10.56 -17.81 2.87
C CYS A 136 12.06 -18.07 2.64
N GLN A 137 12.88 -18.04 3.68
CA GLN A 137 14.29 -18.46 3.60
C GLN A 137 14.45 -19.97 3.43
N LYS A 138 13.50 -20.74 3.95
CA LYS A 138 13.56 -22.20 3.99
C LYS A 138 12.73 -22.86 2.91
N GLU A 139 11.60 -22.21 2.56
CA GLU A 139 10.58 -22.76 1.68
C GLU A 139 10.47 -21.96 0.38
N ASN A 140 10.18 -22.65 -0.70
CA ASN A 140 9.78 -22.01 -1.96
C ASN A 140 8.35 -21.52 -1.85
N ALA A 141 8.14 -20.39 -1.20
CA ALA A 141 6.83 -19.84 -0.89
C ALA A 141 6.64 -18.42 -1.41
N LEU A 142 5.40 -18.11 -1.79
CA LEU A 142 4.89 -16.77 -2.02
C LEU A 142 3.92 -16.46 -0.88
N MET A 143 4.32 -15.59 0.05
CA MET A 143 3.52 -15.31 1.22
C MET A 143 2.79 -13.98 1.13
N THR A 144 1.67 -13.88 1.86
CA THR A 144 0.99 -12.62 2.13
C THR A 144 0.56 -12.54 3.60
N LEU A 145 0.41 -11.32 4.10
CA LEU A 145 -0.23 -11.07 5.40
C LEU A 145 -1.73 -10.93 5.17
N GLY A 146 -2.51 -11.76 5.86
CA GLY A 146 -3.97 -11.78 5.75
C GLY A 146 -4.61 -11.05 6.91
N ILE A 147 -5.50 -10.10 6.61
CA ILE A 147 -6.18 -9.28 7.59
C ILE A 147 -7.54 -9.88 7.92
N GLN A 148 -7.89 -9.96 9.20
CA GLN A 148 -9.20 -10.48 9.62
C GLN A 148 -10.33 -9.57 9.12
N PRO A 149 -11.26 -10.07 8.28
CA PRO A 149 -12.41 -9.30 7.83
C PRO A 149 -13.35 -8.96 8.98
N THR A 150 -13.80 -7.71 9.03
CA THR A 150 -14.77 -7.22 10.03
C THR A 150 -16.12 -6.84 9.40
N PHE A 151 -16.16 -6.66 8.08
CA PHE A 151 -17.38 -6.37 7.30
C PHE A 151 -17.21 -6.83 5.83
N PRO A 152 -18.29 -7.00 5.05
CA PRO A 152 -18.21 -7.46 3.67
C PRO A 152 -17.72 -6.35 2.72
N ASN A 153 -16.41 -6.13 2.66
CA ASN A 153 -15.79 -5.12 1.80
C ASN A 153 -15.62 -5.66 0.38
N THR A 154 -16.17 -4.96 -0.62
CA THR A 154 -16.05 -5.31 -2.04
C THR A 154 -14.82 -4.68 -2.72
N GLY A 155 -14.09 -3.85 -2.01
CA GLY A 155 -12.87 -3.18 -2.50
C GLY A 155 -11.59 -3.95 -2.27
N PHE A 156 -11.63 -5.04 -1.46
CA PHE A 156 -10.47 -5.85 -1.10
C PHE A 156 -10.47 -7.21 -1.80
N GLY A 157 -9.30 -7.78 -1.96
CA GLY A 157 -9.12 -9.19 -2.27
C GLY A 157 -9.36 -10.06 -1.02
N TYR A 158 -9.80 -11.28 -1.22
CA TYR A 158 -10.03 -12.27 -0.17
C TYR A 158 -9.16 -13.50 -0.41
N ILE A 159 -8.62 -14.05 0.67
CA ILE A 159 -7.70 -15.19 0.68
C ILE A 159 -8.37 -16.32 1.46
N GLU A 160 -8.72 -17.40 0.76
CA GLU A 160 -9.24 -18.61 1.39
C GLU A 160 -8.09 -19.50 1.87
N PHE A 161 -8.19 -19.95 3.13
CA PHE A 161 -7.24 -20.90 3.72
C PHE A 161 -7.94 -22.15 4.29
N ASP A 162 -7.18 -23.22 4.50
CA ASP A 162 -7.69 -24.43 5.10
C ASP A 162 -7.87 -24.25 6.62
N LYS A 163 -9.11 -24.36 7.09
CA LYS A 163 -9.44 -24.30 8.54
C LYS A 163 -8.85 -25.47 9.36
N THR A 164 -8.58 -26.58 8.70
CA THR A 164 -8.06 -27.79 9.39
C THR A 164 -6.55 -27.72 9.58
N ASP A 165 -5.88 -26.73 8.98
CA ASP A 165 -4.46 -26.49 9.18
C ASP A 165 -4.23 -25.72 10.50
N ASP A 166 -3.65 -26.40 11.49
CA ASP A 166 -3.35 -25.83 12.82
C ASP A 166 -2.05 -25.00 12.85
N ASN A 167 -1.28 -24.95 11.74
CA ASN A 167 -0.09 -24.14 11.65
C ASN A 167 -0.42 -22.63 11.68
N SER A 168 0.50 -21.81 12.19
CA SER A 168 0.36 -20.34 12.15
C SER A 168 0.37 -19.81 10.71
N ILE A 169 1.26 -20.35 9.86
CA ILE A 169 1.32 -20.08 8.43
C ILE A 169 0.47 -21.11 7.71
N LYS A 170 -0.55 -20.67 7.02
CA LYS A 170 -1.56 -21.51 6.37
C LYS A 170 -1.37 -21.53 4.87
N LYS A 171 -1.62 -22.69 4.26
CA LYS A 171 -1.66 -22.79 2.81
C LYS A 171 -2.91 -22.10 2.27
N VAL A 172 -2.74 -21.32 1.20
CA VAL A 172 -3.86 -20.67 0.50
C VAL A 172 -4.50 -21.66 -0.46
N ASN A 173 -5.83 -21.80 -0.35
CA ASN A 173 -6.64 -22.58 -1.27
C ASN A 173 -7.02 -21.76 -2.50
N GLN A 174 -7.42 -20.51 -2.30
CA GLN A 174 -7.88 -19.63 -3.36
C GLN A 174 -7.65 -18.17 -3.03
N PHE A 175 -7.37 -17.39 -4.06
CA PHE A 175 -7.34 -15.94 -4.05
C PHE A 175 -8.55 -15.41 -4.83
N ARG A 176 -9.28 -14.42 -4.28
CA ARG A 176 -10.46 -13.81 -4.92
C ARG A 176 -10.37 -12.30 -4.84
N GLU A 177 -10.11 -11.66 -5.96
CA GLU A 177 -10.00 -10.21 -6.02
C GLU A 177 -11.38 -9.56 -6.18
N LYS A 178 -11.71 -8.64 -5.27
CA LYS A 178 -12.89 -7.74 -5.31
C LYS A 178 -14.22 -8.45 -5.64
N PRO A 179 -14.72 -9.35 -4.76
CA PRO A 179 -16.00 -10.03 -4.97
C PRO A 179 -17.18 -9.04 -4.90
N ASP A 180 -18.34 -9.48 -5.37
CA ASP A 180 -19.60 -8.77 -5.11
C ASP A 180 -19.97 -8.85 -3.62
N TYR A 181 -20.96 -8.05 -3.20
CA TYR A 181 -21.36 -7.91 -1.80
C TYR A 181 -21.85 -9.23 -1.18
N GLU A 182 -22.70 -10.00 -1.90
CA GLU A 182 -23.25 -11.26 -1.38
C GLU A 182 -22.14 -12.32 -1.23
N THR A 183 -21.22 -12.37 -2.18
CA THR A 183 -20.03 -13.23 -2.09
C THR A 183 -19.13 -12.82 -0.92
N ALA A 184 -18.85 -11.52 -0.73
CA ALA A 184 -18.06 -11.03 0.39
C ALA A 184 -18.71 -11.35 1.74
N LYS A 185 -20.03 -11.23 1.85
CA LYS A 185 -20.81 -11.60 3.04
C LYS A 185 -20.68 -13.09 3.35
N SER A 186 -20.84 -13.94 2.32
CA SER A 186 -20.67 -15.40 2.45
C SER A 186 -19.27 -15.76 2.96
N PHE A 187 -18.22 -15.06 2.52
CA PHE A 187 -16.84 -15.30 2.99
C PHE A 187 -16.67 -15.01 4.47
N LEU A 188 -17.31 -13.94 4.98
CA LEU A 188 -17.30 -13.66 6.42
C LEU A 188 -18.00 -14.76 7.22
N GLU A 189 -19.17 -15.24 6.76
CA GLU A 189 -19.93 -16.29 7.41
C GLU A 189 -19.16 -17.63 7.45
N GLN A 190 -18.40 -17.94 6.40
CA GLN A 190 -17.55 -19.13 6.34
C GLN A 190 -16.37 -19.06 7.33
N GLY A 191 -15.82 -17.85 7.59
CA GLY A 191 -14.79 -17.59 8.59
C GLY A 191 -13.41 -18.22 8.29
N ASN A 192 -13.13 -18.63 7.04
CA ASN A 192 -11.83 -19.09 6.53
C ASN A 192 -11.28 -18.19 5.41
N PHE A 193 -11.72 -16.94 5.41
CA PHE A 193 -11.25 -15.93 4.49
C PHE A 193 -10.59 -14.78 5.26
N LEU A 194 -9.51 -14.29 4.72
CA LEU A 194 -8.81 -13.09 5.19
C LEU A 194 -8.79 -12.06 4.06
N TRP A 195 -8.78 -10.77 4.38
CA TRP A 195 -8.49 -9.76 3.35
C TRP A 195 -7.03 -9.79 2.94
N ASN A 196 -6.79 -9.60 1.66
CA ASN A 196 -5.47 -9.35 1.13
C ASN A 196 -5.00 -7.94 1.54
N GLY A 197 -4.04 -7.86 2.45
CA GLY A 197 -3.46 -6.59 2.90
C GLY A 197 -2.52 -5.94 1.87
N GLY A 198 -2.26 -6.59 0.72
CA GLY A 198 -1.32 -6.10 -0.28
C GLY A 198 0.14 -6.11 0.18
N ILE A 199 0.44 -6.87 1.24
CA ILE A 199 1.79 -7.02 1.80
C ILE A 199 2.25 -8.44 1.49
N PHE A 200 3.25 -8.56 0.60
CA PHE A 200 3.73 -9.85 0.11
C PHE A 200 5.18 -10.10 0.54
N ILE A 201 5.51 -11.36 0.81
CA ILE A 201 6.85 -11.76 1.23
C ILE A 201 7.28 -13.00 0.45
N TRP A 202 8.51 -12.99 -0.07
CA TRP A 202 9.10 -14.09 -0.81
C TRP A 202 10.62 -13.98 -0.92
N SER A 203 11.28 -15.07 -1.28
CA SER A 203 12.67 -15.01 -1.71
C SER A 203 12.77 -14.47 -3.15
N ALA A 204 13.90 -13.83 -3.49
CA ALA A 204 14.16 -13.38 -4.85
C ALA A 204 14.03 -14.53 -5.86
N LYS A 205 14.50 -15.73 -5.49
CA LYS A 205 14.40 -16.95 -6.30
C LYS A 205 12.96 -17.39 -6.54
N SER A 206 12.12 -17.37 -5.49
CA SER A 206 10.72 -17.82 -5.59
C SER A 206 9.91 -16.92 -6.49
N ILE A 207 10.03 -15.59 -6.34
CA ILE A 207 9.22 -14.66 -7.15
C ILE A 207 9.68 -14.60 -8.60
N THR A 208 10.98 -14.61 -8.89
CA THR A 208 11.47 -14.61 -10.28
C THR A 208 11.11 -15.90 -11.02
N ALA A 209 11.18 -17.06 -10.34
CA ALA A 209 10.68 -18.32 -10.90
C ALA A 209 9.15 -18.31 -11.16
N ALA A 210 8.39 -17.65 -10.31
CA ALA A 210 6.95 -17.48 -10.51
C ALA A 210 6.65 -16.59 -11.73
N PHE A 211 7.36 -15.50 -11.91
CA PHE A 211 7.24 -14.67 -13.11
C PHE A 211 7.65 -15.40 -14.39
N GLU A 212 8.74 -16.17 -14.35
CA GLU A 212 9.16 -17.01 -15.48
C GLU A 212 8.03 -17.98 -15.91
N LYS A 213 7.36 -18.58 -14.93
CA LYS A 213 6.29 -19.54 -15.16
C LYS A 213 4.97 -18.89 -15.63
N PHE A 214 4.53 -17.83 -14.98
CA PHE A 214 3.17 -17.28 -15.15
C PHE A 214 3.11 -16.03 -16.01
N GLN A 215 4.26 -15.36 -16.22
CA GLN A 215 4.42 -14.13 -16.99
C GLN A 215 5.69 -14.19 -17.88
N PRO A 216 5.84 -15.23 -18.73
CA PRO A 216 7.09 -15.48 -19.46
C PRO A 216 7.51 -14.31 -20.37
N GLN A 217 6.55 -13.62 -21.00
CA GLN A 217 6.85 -12.47 -21.86
C GLN A 217 7.40 -11.29 -21.06
N MET A 218 6.77 -10.98 -19.92
CA MET A 218 7.23 -9.91 -19.02
C MET A 218 8.59 -10.27 -18.41
N ASN A 219 8.77 -11.52 -18.00
CA ASN A 219 10.06 -12.00 -17.49
C ASN A 219 11.16 -11.87 -18.55
N THR A 220 10.92 -12.29 -19.79
CA THR A 220 11.88 -12.15 -20.89
C THR A 220 12.25 -10.70 -21.14
N LEU A 221 11.26 -9.79 -21.14
CA LEU A 221 11.48 -8.35 -21.32
C LEU A 221 12.45 -7.79 -20.28
N PHE A 222 12.21 -8.03 -18.99
CA PHE A 222 13.05 -7.49 -17.91
C PHE A 222 14.36 -8.24 -17.75
N GLN A 223 14.45 -9.52 -18.09
CA GLN A 223 15.70 -10.29 -18.10
C GLN A 223 16.72 -9.76 -19.12
N GLN A 224 16.29 -9.14 -20.21
CA GLN A 224 17.18 -8.47 -21.16
C GLN A 224 17.98 -7.33 -20.50
N GLY A 225 17.46 -6.74 -19.42
CA GLY A 225 18.11 -5.68 -18.67
C GLY A 225 19.05 -6.15 -17.57
N ILE A 226 19.22 -7.46 -17.35
CA ILE A 226 19.92 -7.98 -16.17
C ILE A 226 21.35 -7.41 -16.04
N GLU A 227 22.07 -7.25 -17.14
CA GLU A 227 23.42 -6.68 -17.13
C GLU A 227 23.41 -5.17 -16.82
N SER A 228 22.34 -4.47 -17.15
CA SER A 228 22.18 -3.04 -16.91
C SER A 228 21.83 -2.70 -15.45
N TYR A 229 21.15 -3.59 -14.72
CA TYR A 229 20.73 -3.31 -13.35
C TYR A 229 21.93 -3.07 -12.43
N ASN A 230 21.80 -2.10 -11.53
CA ASN A 230 22.84 -1.62 -10.63
C ASN A 230 24.06 -1.01 -11.37
N THR A 231 23.84 -0.49 -12.58
CA THR A 231 24.86 0.23 -13.38
C THR A 231 24.29 1.55 -13.93
N GLU A 232 25.10 2.38 -14.55
CA GLU A 232 24.68 3.63 -15.21
C GLU A 232 23.68 3.41 -16.35
N ASN A 233 23.63 2.22 -16.93
CA ASN A 233 22.75 1.88 -18.06
C ASN A 233 21.32 1.49 -17.61
N GLU A 234 21.08 1.30 -16.32
CA GLU A 234 19.78 0.86 -15.79
C GLU A 234 18.65 1.80 -16.19
N LYS A 235 18.84 3.11 -15.97
CA LYS A 235 17.82 4.12 -16.28
C LYS A 235 17.44 4.10 -17.76
N GLN A 236 18.43 4.00 -18.65
CA GLN A 236 18.16 3.95 -20.09
C GLN A 236 17.37 2.69 -20.47
N PHE A 237 17.78 1.53 -19.97
CA PHE A 237 17.07 0.29 -20.24
C PHE A 237 15.60 0.35 -19.79
N ILE A 238 15.35 0.86 -18.57
CA ILE A 238 14.00 0.97 -18.03
C ILE A 238 13.15 1.96 -18.86
N ASN A 239 13.68 3.11 -19.22
CA ASN A 239 12.97 4.09 -20.04
C ASN A 239 12.56 3.54 -21.41
N ASP A 240 13.42 2.74 -22.03
CA ASP A 240 13.17 2.19 -23.37
C ASP A 240 12.17 1.03 -23.37
N ASN A 241 12.09 0.26 -22.27
CA ASN A 241 11.38 -1.02 -22.27
C ASN A 241 10.16 -1.10 -21.36
N TYR A 242 10.15 -0.36 -20.24
CA TYR A 242 9.13 -0.52 -19.18
C TYR A 242 7.69 -0.31 -19.67
N ALA A 243 7.47 0.67 -20.55
CA ALA A 243 6.15 1.00 -21.08
C ALA A 243 5.54 -0.11 -21.94
N SER A 244 6.34 -1.05 -22.44
CA SER A 244 5.87 -2.21 -23.22
C SER A 244 5.42 -3.40 -22.35
N ALA A 245 5.66 -3.35 -21.03
CA ALA A 245 5.19 -4.38 -20.12
C ALA A 245 3.66 -4.38 -20.02
N GLU A 246 3.09 -5.57 -19.81
CA GLU A 246 1.66 -5.74 -19.57
C GLU A 246 1.21 -4.95 -18.32
N ASN A 247 0.08 -4.25 -18.42
CA ASN A 247 -0.51 -3.52 -17.31
C ASN A 247 -1.37 -4.45 -16.45
N ILE A 248 -0.75 -5.12 -15.49
CA ILE A 248 -1.39 -6.15 -14.66
C ILE A 248 -0.89 -6.06 -13.20
N SER A 249 -1.77 -6.35 -12.22
CA SER A 249 -1.36 -6.45 -10.82
C SER A 249 -0.67 -7.78 -10.51
N ILE A 250 0.14 -7.82 -9.46
CA ILE A 250 0.80 -9.03 -8.96
C ILE A 250 -0.22 -10.10 -8.56
N ASP A 251 -1.40 -9.68 -8.09
CA ASP A 251 -2.48 -10.57 -7.70
C ASP A 251 -2.91 -11.43 -8.89
N TYR A 252 -3.28 -10.81 -10.01
CA TYR A 252 -3.68 -11.50 -11.24
C TYR A 252 -2.51 -12.14 -12.01
N ALA A 253 -1.34 -11.51 -11.95
CA ALA A 253 -0.18 -12.00 -12.67
C ALA A 253 0.36 -13.31 -12.11
N VAL A 254 0.41 -13.42 -10.77
CA VAL A 254 1.10 -14.49 -10.06
C VAL A 254 0.25 -15.10 -8.93
N MET A 255 -0.29 -14.31 -8.01
CA MET A 255 -0.83 -14.82 -6.74
C MET A 255 -2.05 -15.73 -6.93
N GLU A 256 -2.94 -15.43 -7.87
CA GLU A 256 -4.11 -16.27 -8.19
C GLU A 256 -3.74 -17.58 -8.91
N LYS A 257 -2.55 -17.65 -9.53
CA LYS A 257 -2.12 -18.78 -10.37
C LYS A 257 -1.16 -19.72 -9.67
N ALA A 258 -0.46 -19.24 -8.63
CA ALA A 258 0.59 -19.98 -7.99
C ALA A 258 0.03 -20.96 -6.94
N ALA A 259 0.54 -22.21 -6.97
CA ALA A 259 0.11 -23.26 -6.03
C ALA A 259 0.89 -23.24 -4.69
N ASN A 260 1.97 -22.45 -4.59
CA ASN A 260 2.82 -22.31 -3.42
C ASN A 260 2.58 -20.99 -2.68
N VAL A 261 1.31 -20.55 -2.64
CA VAL A 261 0.90 -19.36 -1.88
C VAL A 261 0.55 -19.75 -0.45
N TYR A 262 1.02 -18.94 0.50
CA TYR A 262 0.76 -19.10 1.93
C TYR A 262 0.32 -17.76 2.53
N VAL A 263 -0.44 -17.83 3.61
CA VAL A 263 -0.90 -16.65 4.36
C VAL A 263 -0.57 -16.80 5.85
N LEU A 264 -0.04 -15.73 6.43
CA LEU A 264 0.03 -15.58 7.88
C LEU A 264 -1.10 -14.62 8.30
N PRO A 265 -2.07 -15.06 9.11
CA PRO A 265 -3.06 -14.17 9.71
C PRO A 265 -2.37 -13.08 10.54
N ALA A 266 -2.64 -11.83 10.22
CA ALA A 266 -2.04 -10.70 10.91
C ALA A 266 -2.50 -10.60 12.36
N THR A 267 -1.58 -10.32 13.27
CA THR A 267 -1.85 -10.08 14.68
C THR A 267 -1.81 -8.60 15.06
N PHE A 268 -1.58 -7.72 14.07
CA PHE A 268 -1.56 -6.27 14.18
C PHE A 268 -2.83 -5.64 13.61
N ASP A 269 -3.10 -4.40 13.99
CA ASP A 269 -4.14 -3.60 13.37
C ASP A 269 -3.72 -3.14 11.97
N TRP A 270 -4.69 -3.02 11.07
CA TRP A 270 -4.43 -2.60 9.70
C TRP A 270 -5.60 -1.76 9.16
N ASN A 271 -5.27 -0.73 8.41
CA ASN A 271 -6.23 0.05 7.65
C ASN A 271 -5.56 0.58 6.38
N ASP A 272 -6.18 0.38 5.21
CA ASP A 272 -5.65 0.89 3.94
C ASP A 272 -5.85 2.40 3.78
N LEU A 273 -6.57 3.05 4.70
CA LEU A 273 -6.96 4.46 4.61
C LEU A 273 -7.48 4.81 3.21
N GLY A 274 -8.39 4.00 2.68
CA GLY A 274 -8.88 4.14 1.31
C GLY A 274 -9.94 5.23 1.13
N THR A 275 -10.59 5.66 2.23
CA THR A 275 -11.67 6.64 2.24
C THR A 275 -11.60 7.57 3.45
N TRP A 276 -12.34 8.68 3.40
CA TRP A 276 -12.49 9.58 4.54
C TRP A 276 -13.15 8.90 5.75
N GLY A 277 -14.10 7.98 5.51
CA GLY A 277 -14.73 7.20 6.56
C GLY A 277 -13.72 6.33 7.31
N GLN A 278 -12.87 5.61 6.58
CA GLN A 278 -11.78 4.80 7.16
C GLN A 278 -10.74 5.66 7.88
N LEU A 279 -10.41 6.83 7.36
CA LEU A 279 -9.57 7.80 8.08
C LEU A 279 -10.23 8.22 9.39
N HIS A 280 -11.54 8.52 9.38
CA HIS A 280 -12.29 8.92 10.56
C HIS A 280 -12.27 7.85 11.67
N GLU A 281 -12.30 6.56 11.30
CA GLU A 281 -12.20 5.46 12.27
C GLU A 281 -10.90 5.52 13.08
N LYS A 282 -9.83 6.00 12.49
CA LYS A 282 -8.47 6.07 13.08
C LYS A 282 -8.17 7.40 13.78
N LEU A 283 -8.98 8.43 13.59
CA LEU A 283 -8.76 9.72 14.26
C LEU A 283 -9.14 9.68 15.73
N ALA A 284 -8.45 10.46 16.55
CA ALA A 284 -8.95 10.86 17.86
C ALA A 284 -10.22 11.71 17.67
N LYS A 285 -11.25 11.45 18.47
CA LYS A 285 -12.57 12.05 18.33
C LYS A 285 -13.00 12.73 19.63
N ASP A 286 -13.79 13.80 19.49
CA ASP A 286 -14.47 14.41 20.62
C ASP A 286 -15.69 13.58 21.10
N GLU A 287 -16.41 14.07 22.11
CA GLU A 287 -17.58 13.41 22.67
C GLU A 287 -18.76 13.27 21.68
N ASN A 288 -18.78 14.09 20.63
CA ASN A 288 -19.76 14.07 19.55
C ASN A 288 -19.26 13.31 18.31
N ASN A 289 -18.17 12.53 18.45
CA ASN A 289 -17.58 11.74 17.38
C ASN A 289 -17.03 12.58 16.21
N ASN A 290 -16.63 13.84 16.41
CA ASN A 290 -15.96 14.62 15.40
C ASN A 290 -14.44 14.37 15.45
N GLY A 291 -13.82 14.16 14.27
CA GLY A 291 -12.37 14.04 14.09
C GLY A 291 -11.79 15.34 13.54
N VAL A 292 -10.77 15.89 14.16
CA VAL A 292 -10.17 17.17 13.77
C VAL A 292 -8.69 17.04 13.50
N ILE A 293 -8.23 17.52 12.34
CA ILE A 293 -6.83 17.50 11.90
C ILE A 293 -6.39 18.92 11.55
N ASN A 294 -5.35 19.42 12.24
CA ASN A 294 -4.71 20.71 11.97
C ASN A 294 -5.70 21.90 11.94
N ALA A 295 -6.78 21.86 12.74
CA ALA A 295 -7.76 22.91 12.85
C ALA A 295 -8.01 23.29 14.32
N LYS A 296 -8.39 24.56 14.56
CA LYS A 296 -9.09 24.98 15.78
C LYS A 296 -10.57 25.02 15.47
N VAL A 297 -11.40 24.43 16.34
CA VAL A 297 -12.83 24.30 16.05
C VAL A 297 -13.69 24.89 17.17
N VAL A 298 -14.78 25.53 16.78
CA VAL A 298 -15.93 25.82 17.63
C VAL A 298 -17.12 25.12 16.98
N MET A 299 -17.73 24.19 17.69
CA MET A 299 -18.81 23.37 17.16
C MET A 299 -20.03 23.41 18.06
N GLU A 300 -21.19 23.70 17.49
CA GLU A 300 -22.49 23.62 18.14
C GLU A 300 -23.38 22.67 17.30
N ASN A 301 -24.15 21.82 17.97
CA ASN A 301 -25.06 20.88 17.31
C ASN A 301 -24.42 20.13 16.11
N ALA A 302 -23.14 19.73 16.26
CA ALA A 302 -22.32 19.12 15.19
C ALA A 302 -21.79 17.76 15.64
N SER A 303 -21.94 16.73 14.82
CA SER A 303 -21.51 15.37 15.17
C SER A 303 -21.03 14.57 13.98
N ASN A 304 -20.14 13.62 14.25
CA ASN A 304 -19.65 12.64 13.29
C ASN A 304 -19.00 13.27 12.04
N ASN A 305 -18.39 14.47 12.20
CA ASN A 305 -17.73 15.19 11.11
C ASN A 305 -16.22 14.89 11.08
N ILE A 306 -15.62 15.09 9.90
CA ILE A 306 -14.18 15.16 9.72
C ILE A 306 -13.84 16.59 9.33
N ILE A 307 -12.96 17.25 10.10
CA ILE A 307 -12.53 18.62 9.84
C ILE A 307 -11.02 18.63 9.68
N ARG A 308 -10.53 19.08 8.53
CA ARG A 308 -9.10 19.18 8.24
C ARG A 308 -8.74 20.49 7.58
N THR A 309 -7.66 21.11 8.04
CA THR A 309 -7.06 22.28 7.39
C THR A 309 -5.54 22.12 7.31
N ASP A 310 -4.89 22.90 6.42
CA ASP A 310 -3.42 22.91 6.36
C ASP A 310 -2.80 23.95 7.29
N ALA A 311 -3.55 24.98 7.67
CA ALA A 311 -3.02 26.20 8.30
C ALA A 311 -3.47 26.41 9.74
N ASN A 312 -3.92 25.39 10.46
CA ASN A 312 -4.44 25.52 11.82
C ASN A 312 -5.52 26.64 11.93
N LYS A 313 -6.39 26.73 10.92
CA LYS A 313 -7.48 27.70 10.84
C LYS A 313 -8.51 27.49 11.94
N LEU A 314 -9.17 28.58 12.36
CA LEU A 314 -10.38 28.49 13.15
C LEU A 314 -11.57 28.18 12.24
N ILE A 315 -12.24 27.07 12.50
CA ILE A 315 -13.46 26.63 11.82
C ILE A 315 -14.61 26.70 12.83
N VAL A 316 -15.69 27.35 12.45
CA VAL A 316 -16.91 27.43 13.26
C VAL A 316 -17.99 26.65 12.51
N VAL A 317 -18.61 25.68 13.19
CA VAL A 317 -19.61 24.79 12.62
C VAL A 317 -20.82 24.73 13.54
N ASP A 318 -22.00 24.93 13.01
CA ASP A 318 -23.28 24.72 13.70
C ASP A 318 -24.23 23.86 12.84
N GLY A 319 -24.84 22.86 13.42
CA GLY A 319 -25.89 22.05 12.81
C GLY A 319 -25.42 21.08 11.70
N LEU A 320 -24.11 20.76 11.58
CA LEU A 320 -23.63 19.80 10.58
C LEU A 320 -23.39 18.42 11.20
N HIS A 321 -23.89 17.39 10.52
CA HIS A 321 -23.74 15.99 10.91
C HIS A 321 -23.32 15.14 9.72
N ASP A 322 -22.32 14.26 9.91
CA ASP A 322 -21.83 13.34 8.88
C ASP A 322 -21.18 14.03 7.66
N TYR A 323 -20.41 15.10 7.89
CA TYR A 323 -19.73 15.84 6.83
C TYR A 323 -18.21 15.69 6.86
N ILE A 324 -17.63 15.79 5.66
CA ILE A 324 -16.22 15.99 5.40
C ILE A 324 -16.04 17.48 5.11
N ILE A 325 -15.24 18.17 5.94
CA ILE A 325 -14.94 19.60 5.83
C ILE A 325 -13.43 19.73 5.68
N VAL A 326 -12.97 20.11 4.50
CA VAL A 326 -11.53 20.19 4.19
C VAL A 326 -11.22 21.52 3.53
N ASP A 327 -10.27 22.25 4.10
CA ASP A 327 -9.73 23.48 3.52
C ASP A 327 -8.25 23.25 3.18
N LYS A 328 -7.92 23.27 1.89
CA LYS A 328 -6.56 23.08 1.38
C LYS A 328 -6.33 23.86 0.08
N GLU A 329 -5.24 24.67 0.05
CA GLU A 329 -4.72 25.32 -1.16
C GLU A 329 -5.80 26.09 -1.96
N GLY A 330 -6.68 26.83 -1.26
CA GLY A 330 -7.75 27.60 -1.89
C GLY A 330 -9.02 26.82 -2.21
N VAL A 331 -9.06 25.52 -1.91
CA VAL A 331 -10.25 24.68 -2.05
C VAL A 331 -10.89 24.45 -0.67
N LEU A 332 -12.17 24.80 -0.55
CA LEU A 332 -13.02 24.41 0.58
C LEU A 332 -14.01 23.32 0.13
N LEU A 333 -13.81 22.11 0.62
CA LEU A 333 -14.74 20.99 0.43
C LEU A 333 -15.65 20.85 1.65
N ILE A 334 -16.96 20.93 1.47
CA ILE A 334 -17.98 20.56 2.48
C ILE A 334 -18.86 19.50 1.82
N TYR A 335 -18.71 18.25 2.24
CA TYR A 335 -19.29 17.13 1.51
C TYR A 335 -19.83 16.03 2.45
N PRO A 336 -21.02 15.46 2.19
CA PRO A 336 -21.56 14.37 3.02
C PRO A 336 -20.66 13.13 3.01
N LYS A 337 -20.34 12.56 4.17
CA LYS A 337 -19.56 11.30 4.28
C LYS A 337 -20.19 10.16 3.48
N SER A 338 -21.51 10.06 3.47
CA SER A 338 -22.24 9.03 2.72
C SER A 338 -22.02 9.06 1.21
N LYS A 339 -21.45 10.15 0.67
CA LYS A 339 -21.14 10.32 -0.75
C LYS A 339 -19.66 10.37 -1.04
N GLU A 340 -18.79 9.96 -0.12
CA GLU A 340 -17.33 10.05 -0.27
C GLU A 340 -16.78 9.38 -1.55
N GLN A 341 -17.45 8.34 -2.06
CA GLN A 341 -17.05 7.68 -3.30
C GLN A 341 -17.22 8.57 -4.55
N ASP A 342 -18.12 9.57 -4.49
CA ASP A 342 -18.37 10.53 -5.57
C ASP A 342 -17.31 11.62 -5.66
N ILE A 343 -16.40 11.75 -4.68
CA ILE A 343 -15.37 12.79 -4.63
C ILE A 343 -14.52 12.79 -5.92
N LYS A 344 -14.19 11.61 -6.47
CA LYS A 344 -13.47 11.51 -7.74
C LYS A 344 -14.19 12.22 -8.90
N ARG A 345 -15.51 12.11 -8.96
CA ARG A 345 -16.32 12.78 -9.99
C ARG A 345 -16.35 14.29 -9.75
N ILE A 346 -16.47 14.71 -8.49
CA ILE A 346 -16.45 16.12 -8.11
C ILE A 346 -15.10 16.77 -8.42
N THR A 347 -13.99 16.06 -8.15
CA THR A 347 -12.64 16.51 -8.51
C THR A 347 -12.51 16.79 -10.02
N ALA A 348 -13.03 15.87 -10.85
CA ALA A 348 -13.00 16.06 -12.30
C ALA A 348 -13.82 17.29 -12.75
N MET A 349 -14.92 17.60 -12.07
CA MET A 349 -15.72 18.81 -12.34
C MET A 349 -14.99 20.09 -11.89
N ALA A 350 -14.37 20.07 -10.72
CA ALA A 350 -13.64 21.22 -10.17
C ALA A 350 -12.41 21.58 -10.99
N ASN A 351 -11.70 20.59 -11.52
CA ASN A 351 -10.50 20.82 -12.37
C ASN A 351 -10.83 21.42 -13.76
N ASN A 352 -12.11 21.50 -14.12
CA ASN A 352 -12.56 22.10 -15.38
C ASN A 352 -13.03 23.58 -15.22
N LEU A 353 -12.93 24.14 -13.99
CA LEU A 353 -13.26 25.54 -13.68
C LEU A 353 -12.00 26.41 -13.71
#